data_2cdf01c3d2c4d68a9b075fc5ad21a5ee
#
_entry.id   2cdf01c3d2c4d68a9b075fc5ad21a5ee
#
_cell.length_a   1.000
_cell.length_b   1.000
_cell.length_c   1.000
_cell.angle_alpha   90.00
_cell.angle_beta   90.00
_cell.angle_gamma   90.00
#
_symmetry.space_group_name_H-M   'P 1'
#
loop_
_entity.id
_entity.type
_entity.pdbx_description
1 polymer ?
#
loop_
_entity_poly.entity_id
_entity_poly.type
_entity_poly.pdbx_seq_one_letter_code
_entity_poly.pdbx_strand_id
1 'polypeptide(L)'
;PLVLVDGVEGTIDEVDPNIIESVSVLKDAASASIYGSRAANGVILVTTKRGGSQDKFSISYKGYFGFQGATMLPQKVDALEYMQLENVAAGNDGSDLPYSDEYIREYVAGMATDPDIYPNTDWQDLILTENGFNHGHTLTLTSSSERIKTLTSIGYLDQTGIVVNSSYRKISVRNNMDIKLSDRLDMKFDIQVSNANKNSSPYEGHAFNYMNTRTPNIVNQFTTGLYNGANGLMGNNPVLLLREGGIVKNNVIRATMAMALTYKILDGWNVSVQATPRYITKNNHNYKNSVTTYGDPEGTTSFKSGETYNSLTESAYRYFYWNTQALTNYEKQLDDHYFKVMAGMECQTYTEKTLSAYRQVFNF
;
A
#
# COMPACT_ATOMS: atom_id res chain seq x y z
N PRO A 1 -8.33 15.66 -1.16
CA PRO A 1 -7.67 16.67 -2.00
C PRO A 1 -7.27 16.09 -3.35
N LEU A 2 -7.23 16.94 -4.37
CA LEU A 2 -6.63 16.62 -5.66
C LEU A 2 -5.11 16.60 -5.53
N VAL A 3 -4.44 15.56 -5.98
CA VAL A 3 -2.97 15.49 -5.99
C VAL A 3 -2.47 15.63 -7.42
N LEU A 4 -1.58 16.59 -7.64
CA LEU A 4 -0.93 16.81 -8.92
C LEU A 4 0.58 16.63 -8.78
N VAL A 5 1.15 15.75 -9.58
CA VAL A 5 2.60 15.52 -9.68
C VAL A 5 3.08 16.15 -11.00
N ASP A 6 3.87 17.21 -10.91
CA ASP A 6 4.31 18.02 -12.06
C ASP A 6 3.16 18.45 -12.98
N GLY A 7 2.00 18.79 -12.38
CA GLY A 7 0.79 19.18 -13.10
C GLY A 7 -0.08 18.04 -13.61
N VAL A 8 0.30 16.79 -13.40
CA VAL A 8 -0.45 15.59 -13.79
C VAL A 8 -1.16 15.01 -12.59
N GLU A 9 -2.45 14.70 -12.72
CA GLU A 9 -3.21 14.04 -11.66
C GLU A 9 -2.61 12.68 -11.31
N GLY A 10 -2.41 12.41 -10.01
CA GLY A 10 -1.76 11.20 -9.52
C GLY A 10 -1.97 11.00 -8.04
N THR A 11 -1.12 10.16 -7.45
CA THR A 11 -1.08 9.92 -6.00
C THR A 11 0.34 10.11 -5.48
N ILE A 12 0.49 10.51 -4.22
CA ILE A 12 1.81 10.83 -3.65
C ILE A 12 2.71 9.59 -3.55
N ASP A 13 2.11 8.41 -3.37
CA ASP A 13 2.81 7.11 -3.31
C ASP A 13 3.39 6.66 -4.66
N GLU A 14 3.02 7.32 -5.75
CA GLU A 14 3.60 7.06 -7.06
C GLU A 14 5.02 7.63 -7.19
N VAL A 15 5.34 8.67 -6.42
CA VAL A 15 6.62 9.39 -6.51
C VAL A 15 7.60 8.85 -5.47
N ASP A 16 8.86 8.67 -5.85
CA ASP A 16 9.95 8.42 -4.91
C ASP A 16 10.22 9.70 -4.09
N PRO A 17 10.17 9.67 -2.75
CA PRO A 17 10.43 10.85 -1.92
C PRO A 17 11.78 11.52 -2.19
N ASN A 18 12.78 10.74 -2.61
CA ASN A 18 14.13 11.24 -2.88
C ASN A 18 14.21 12.21 -4.07
N ILE A 19 13.24 12.14 -4.99
CA ILE A 19 13.15 13.01 -6.17
C ILE A 19 12.15 14.15 -6.02
N ILE A 20 11.46 14.25 -4.89
CA ILE A 20 10.59 15.40 -4.62
C ILE A 20 11.45 16.62 -4.35
N GLU A 21 11.14 17.73 -5.02
CA GLU A 21 11.73 19.03 -4.79
C GLU A 21 10.92 19.84 -3.78
N SER A 22 9.58 19.88 -3.97
CA SER A 22 8.68 20.60 -3.08
C SER A 22 7.28 19.98 -3.08
N VAL A 23 6.57 20.21 -1.97
CA VAL A 23 5.16 19.90 -1.84
C VAL A 23 4.43 21.17 -1.37
N SER A 24 3.46 21.64 -2.15
CA SER A 24 2.63 22.79 -1.83
C SER A 24 1.18 22.37 -1.65
N VAL A 25 0.52 22.88 -0.61
CA VAL A 25 -0.88 22.57 -0.33
C VAL A 25 -1.73 23.83 -0.50
N LEU A 26 -2.61 23.82 -1.50
CA LEU A 26 -3.55 24.90 -1.78
C LEU A 26 -4.85 24.60 -1.02
N LYS A 27 -5.13 25.37 0.03
CA LYS A 27 -6.30 25.16 0.89
C LYS A 27 -7.42 26.15 0.64
N ASP A 28 -7.10 27.30 0.04
CA ASP A 28 -8.06 28.36 -0.23
C ASP A 28 -8.66 28.26 -1.62
N ALA A 29 -9.90 28.73 -1.76
CA ALA A 29 -10.66 28.65 -3.00
C ALA A 29 -10.03 29.49 -4.13
N ALA A 30 -9.32 30.58 -3.82
CA ALA A 30 -8.72 31.45 -4.82
C ALA A 30 -7.55 30.76 -5.52
N SER A 31 -6.64 30.16 -4.74
CA SER A 31 -5.48 29.42 -5.30
C SER A 31 -5.88 28.10 -5.97
N ALA A 32 -6.97 27.47 -5.53
CA ALA A 32 -7.46 26.22 -6.07
C ALA A 32 -8.42 26.39 -7.27
N SER A 33 -8.89 27.62 -7.55
CA SER A 33 -9.95 27.89 -8.55
C SER A 33 -9.59 27.42 -9.97
N ILE A 34 -8.32 27.44 -10.36
CA ILE A 34 -7.87 27.01 -11.69
C ILE A 34 -8.08 25.50 -11.94
N TYR A 35 -8.31 24.72 -10.88
CA TYR A 35 -8.53 23.27 -10.96
C TYR A 35 -10.01 22.89 -10.90
N GLY A 36 -10.90 23.90 -10.85
CA GLY A 36 -12.36 23.72 -10.90
C GLY A 36 -12.93 22.97 -9.71
N SER A 37 -14.07 22.29 -9.89
CA SER A 37 -14.80 21.56 -8.85
C SER A 37 -14.01 20.42 -8.22
N ARG A 38 -13.01 19.85 -8.91
CA ARG A 38 -12.15 18.79 -8.39
C ARG A 38 -11.27 19.25 -7.21
N ALA A 39 -11.04 20.55 -7.09
CA ALA A 39 -10.24 21.17 -6.04
C ALA A 39 -11.06 21.58 -4.79
N ALA A 40 -12.34 21.23 -4.71
CA ALA A 40 -13.22 21.60 -3.59
C ALA A 40 -12.66 21.21 -2.21
N ASN A 41 -11.89 20.11 -2.12
CA ASN A 41 -11.22 19.64 -0.90
C ASN A 41 -9.72 20.01 -0.84
N GLY A 42 -9.31 21.05 -1.59
CA GLY A 42 -7.93 21.50 -1.71
C GLY A 42 -7.11 20.72 -2.73
N VAL A 43 -5.91 21.23 -3.03
CA VAL A 43 -4.97 20.65 -3.99
C VAL A 43 -3.61 20.46 -3.35
N ILE A 44 -2.97 19.32 -3.59
CA ILE A 44 -1.59 19.03 -3.23
C ILE A 44 -0.77 19.03 -4.51
N LEU A 45 0.15 19.99 -4.61
CA LEU A 45 1.07 20.09 -5.72
C LEU A 45 2.40 19.47 -5.32
N VAL A 46 2.79 18.40 -5.99
CA VAL A 46 4.10 17.75 -5.84
C VAL A 46 4.96 18.13 -7.04
N THR A 47 6.05 18.83 -6.78
CA THR A 47 7.04 19.18 -7.81
C THR A 47 8.24 18.26 -7.65
N THR A 48 8.64 17.62 -8.74
CA THR A 48 9.83 16.75 -8.74
C THR A 48 11.06 17.49 -9.25
N LYS A 49 12.23 17.04 -8.80
CA LYS A 49 13.52 17.56 -9.23
C LYS A 49 13.67 17.40 -10.74
N ARG A 50 14.36 18.35 -11.35
CA ARG A 50 14.72 18.35 -12.78
C ARG A 50 16.24 18.45 -12.96
N GLY A 51 16.70 18.43 -14.18
CA GLY A 51 18.13 18.59 -14.48
C GLY A 51 18.74 19.87 -13.85
N GLY A 52 19.94 19.75 -13.34
CA GLY A 52 20.62 20.79 -12.55
C GLY A 52 21.09 21.98 -13.36
N SER A 53 22.09 22.70 -12.82
CA SER A 53 22.77 23.86 -13.49
C SER A 53 23.60 23.41 -14.67
N GLN A 54 23.88 24.36 -15.58
CA GLN A 54 24.55 24.15 -16.88
C GLN A 54 25.83 23.30 -16.77
N ASP A 55 26.07 22.48 -17.83
CA ASP A 55 27.28 21.71 -18.13
C ASP A 55 27.78 20.78 -17.00
N LYS A 56 26.86 20.21 -16.22
CA LYS A 56 27.23 19.24 -15.20
C LYS A 56 26.48 17.92 -15.38
N PHE A 57 27.25 16.85 -15.31
CA PHE A 57 26.74 15.52 -15.13
C PHE A 57 26.94 15.11 -13.66
N SER A 58 25.92 14.55 -13.02
CA SER A 58 26.05 14.01 -11.68
C SER A 58 25.31 12.69 -11.50
N ILE A 59 25.88 11.86 -10.64
CA ILE A 59 25.29 10.59 -10.21
C ILE A 59 25.10 10.69 -8.71
N SER A 60 23.89 10.39 -8.24
CA SER A 60 23.57 10.33 -6.82
C SER A 60 22.93 8.99 -6.51
N TYR A 61 23.43 8.31 -5.49
CA TYR A 61 22.83 7.11 -4.95
C TYR A 61 22.40 7.36 -3.51
N LYS A 62 21.17 6.94 -3.19
CA LYS A 62 20.64 6.94 -1.84
C LYS A 62 20.11 5.55 -1.52
N GLY A 63 20.51 5.00 -0.39
CA GLY A 63 20.04 3.73 0.12
C GLY A 63 19.67 3.86 1.58
N TYR A 64 18.69 3.08 2.02
CA TYR A 64 18.36 2.92 3.43
C TYR A 64 17.95 1.49 3.71
N PHE A 65 18.13 1.10 4.96
CA PHE A 65 17.68 -0.14 5.54
C PHE A 65 16.91 0.20 6.81
N GLY A 66 15.85 -0.51 7.09
CA GLY A 66 15.04 -0.29 8.27
C GLY A 66 14.35 -1.55 8.75
N PHE A 67 14.01 -1.54 10.01
CA PHE A 67 13.14 -2.53 10.63
C PHE A 67 11.83 -1.84 10.99
N GLN A 68 10.72 -2.55 10.83
CA GLN A 68 9.42 -2.06 11.22
C GLN A 68 8.74 -3.08 12.12
N GLY A 69 8.11 -2.59 13.16
CA GLY A 69 7.34 -3.38 14.10
C GLY A 69 6.13 -2.59 14.56
N ALA A 70 5.25 -3.22 15.31
CA ALA A 70 4.14 -2.53 15.94
C ALA A 70 4.67 -1.53 16.98
N THR A 71 4.32 -0.25 16.86
CA THR A 71 4.74 0.80 17.81
C THR A 71 3.99 0.73 19.12
N MET A 72 2.78 0.19 19.12
CA MET A 72 1.94 -0.02 20.29
C MET A 72 0.99 -1.16 20.01
N LEU A 73 0.97 -2.13 20.92
CA LEU A 73 -0.02 -3.21 20.93
C LEU A 73 -0.85 -3.09 22.22
N PRO A 74 -2.15 -3.40 22.19
CA PRO A 74 -2.92 -3.52 23.43
C PRO A 74 -2.33 -4.61 24.28
N GLN A 75 -2.17 -4.35 25.57
CA GLN A 75 -1.76 -5.40 26.51
C GLN A 75 -2.88 -6.45 26.55
N LYS A 76 -2.50 -7.70 26.46
CA LYS A 76 -3.37 -8.86 26.59
C LYS A 76 -3.09 -9.53 27.92
N VAL A 77 -4.14 -10.09 28.49
CA VAL A 77 -4.07 -10.91 29.71
C VAL A 77 -3.62 -12.33 29.37
N ASP A 78 -2.92 -12.96 30.27
CA ASP A 78 -2.62 -14.39 30.20
C ASP A 78 -3.84 -15.27 30.59
N ALA A 79 -3.69 -16.59 30.51
CA ALA A 79 -4.79 -17.50 30.79
C ALA A 79 -5.27 -17.42 32.25
N LEU A 80 -4.35 -17.18 33.21
CA LEU A 80 -4.72 -17.03 34.62
C LEU A 80 -5.52 -15.73 34.84
N GLU A 81 -5.00 -14.62 34.40
CA GLU A 81 -5.68 -13.33 34.52
C GLU A 81 -7.04 -13.34 33.78
N TYR A 82 -7.11 -13.98 32.62
CA TYR A 82 -8.36 -14.15 31.89
C TYR A 82 -9.41 -14.87 32.71
N MET A 83 -9.08 -16.04 33.30
CA MET A 83 -10.02 -16.80 34.12
C MET A 83 -10.47 -16.04 35.37
N GLN A 84 -9.55 -15.29 36.01
CA GLN A 84 -9.87 -14.45 37.16
C GLN A 84 -10.84 -13.31 36.77
N LEU A 85 -10.60 -12.65 35.62
CA LEU A 85 -11.48 -11.57 35.13
C LEU A 85 -12.86 -12.07 34.72
N GLU A 86 -12.95 -13.25 34.11
CA GLU A 86 -14.24 -13.89 33.79
C GLU A 86 -15.04 -14.20 35.09
N ASN A 87 -14.37 -14.68 36.13
CA ASN A 87 -15.02 -14.89 37.42
C ASN A 87 -15.51 -13.58 38.05
N VAL A 88 -14.74 -12.48 37.94
CA VAL A 88 -15.16 -11.17 38.41
C VAL A 88 -16.37 -10.67 37.61
N ALA A 89 -16.35 -10.84 36.30
CA ALA A 89 -17.48 -10.45 35.45
C ALA A 89 -18.76 -11.24 35.78
N ALA A 90 -18.66 -12.56 35.93
CA ALA A 90 -19.79 -13.41 36.30
C ALA A 90 -20.34 -13.03 37.69
N GLY A 91 -19.47 -12.77 38.67
CA GLY A 91 -19.86 -12.31 40.00
C GLY A 91 -20.62 -10.99 39.98
N ASN A 92 -20.20 -10.04 39.13
CA ASN A 92 -20.87 -8.75 38.95
C ASN A 92 -22.29 -8.92 38.32
N ASP A 93 -22.44 -9.90 37.45
CA ASP A 93 -23.74 -10.22 36.80
C ASP A 93 -24.63 -11.12 37.67
N GLY A 94 -24.15 -11.58 38.81
CA GLY A 94 -24.86 -12.53 39.69
C GLY A 94 -24.98 -13.95 39.10
N SER A 95 -24.11 -14.30 38.17
CA SER A 95 -24.01 -15.61 37.56
C SER A 95 -23.04 -16.54 38.32
N ASP A 96 -23.15 -17.85 38.09
CA ASP A 96 -22.21 -18.82 38.63
C ASP A 96 -20.80 -18.56 38.06
N LEU A 97 -19.77 -18.75 38.89
CA LEU A 97 -18.37 -18.57 38.49
C LEU A 97 -17.99 -19.65 37.46
N PRO A 98 -17.52 -19.27 36.27
CA PRO A 98 -17.13 -20.22 35.23
C PRO A 98 -15.89 -21.06 35.60
N TYR A 99 -15.04 -20.57 36.49
CA TYR A 99 -13.81 -21.25 36.89
C TYR A 99 -13.72 -21.35 38.41
N SER A 100 -13.69 -22.57 38.95
CA SER A 100 -13.45 -22.79 40.38
C SER A 100 -11.99 -22.52 40.77
N ASP A 101 -11.75 -22.18 42.05
CA ASP A 101 -10.36 -21.97 42.55
C ASP A 101 -9.50 -23.24 42.41
N GLU A 102 -10.12 -24.42 42.49
CA GLU A 102 -9.43 -25.70 42.30
C GLU A 102 -9.02 -25.89 40.86
N TYR A 103 -9.92 -25.62 39.91
CA TYR A 103 -9.62 -25.65 38.46
C TYR A 103 -8.53 -24.67 38.09
N ILE A 104 -8.55 -23.43 38.61
CA ILE A 104 -7.50 -22.42 38.33
C ILE A 104 -6.14 -22.90 38.85
N ARG A 105 -6.08 -23.51 40.05
CA ARG A 105 -4.84 -24.06 40.59
C ARG A 105 -4.30 -25.20 39.74
N GLU A 106 -5.16 -26.13 39.35
CA GLU A 106 -4.80 -27.22 38.42
C GLU A 106 -4.30 -26.71 37.10
N TYR A 107 -4.99 -25.72 36.53
CA TYR A 107 -4.62 -25.10 35.26
C TYR A 107 -3.21 -24.51 35.32
N VAL A 108 -2.92 -23.68 36.31
CA VAL A 108 -1.61 -23.06 36.47
C VAL A 108 -0.51 -24.11 36.68
N ALA A 109 -0.77 -25.17 37.44
CA ALA A 109 0.19 -26.27 37.63
C ALA A 109 0.44 -27.03 36.31
N GLY A 110 -0.59 -27.18 35.48
CA GLY A 110 -0.55 -27.91 34.22
C GLY A 110 0.07 -27.13 33.04
N MET A 111 0.04 -25.79 33.06
CA MET A 111 0.51 -24.96 31.93
C MET A 111 1.93 -25.31 31.42
N ALA A 112 2.84 -25.71 32.32
CA ALA A 112 4.21 -26.06 31.95
C ALA A 112 4.39 -27.53 31.54
N THR A 113 3.47 -28.40 31.90
CA THR A 113 3.60 -29.86 31.74
C THR A 113 2.69 -30.42 30.66
N ASP A 114 1.51 -29.81 30.47
CA ASP A 114 0.52 -30.23 29.50
C ASP A 114 -0.14 -29.01 28.82
N PRO A 115 0.57 -28.35 27.92
CA PRO A 115 0.06 -27.15 27.23
C PRO A 115 -1.07 -27.46 26.25
N ASP A 116 -1.33 -28.70 25.92
CA ASP A 116 -2.45 -29.09 25.07
C ASP A 116 -3.79 -29.02 25.82
N ILE A 117 -3.78 -29.26 27.15
CA ILE A 117 -4.94 -29.17 28.03
C ILE A 117 -5.01 -27.80 28.73
N TYR A 118 -3.86 -27.24 29.12
CA TYR A 118 -3.75 -25.99 29.86
C TYR A 118 -2.95 -24.91 29.09
N PRO A 119 -3.46 -24.47 27.90
CA PRO A 119 -2.74 -23.54 27.05
C PRO A 119 -2.66 -22.13 27.64
N ASN A 120 -1.60 -21.43 27.28
CA ASN A 120 -1.43 -19.99 27.50
C ASN A 120 -0.94 -19.35 26.20
N THR A 121 -1.85 -19.08 25.29
CA THR A 121 -1.53 -18.68 23.92
C THR A 121 -1.46 -17.16 23.80
N ASP A 122 -0.30 -16.65 23.41
CA ASP A 122 -0.16 -15.26 22.94
C ASP A 122 -0.45 -15.19 21.45
N TRP A 123 -1.66 -14.75 21.14
CA TRP A 123 -2.09 -14.60 19.74
C TRP A 123 -1.38 -13.46 19.01
N GLN A 124 -0.88 -12.44 19.73
CA GLN A 124 -0.14 -11.34 19.10
C GLN A 124 1.23 -11.83 18.63
N ASP A 125 1.94 -12.56 19.47
CA ASP A 125 3.25 -13.12 19.15
C ASP A 125 3.18 -14.14 17.98
N LEU A 126 2.12 -14.95 17.93
CA LEU A 126 1.94 -15.95 16.87
C LEU A 126 1.58 -15.36 15.51
N ILE A 127 0.88 -14.24 15.48
CA ILE A 127 0.34 -13.61 14.25
C ILE A 127 1.25 -12.54 13.71
N LEU A 128 1.89 -11.77 14.60
CA LEU A 128 2.81 -10.72 14.23
C LEU A 128 4.24 -11.27 14.17
N THR A 129 4.98 -10.84 13.17
CA THR A 129 6.43 -11.03 13.15
C THR A 129 7.08 -9.90 13.96
N GLU A 130 8.08 -10.20 14.77
CA GLU A 130 8.75 -9.20 15.61
C GLU A 130 9.29 -8.02 14.78
N ASN A 131 9.82 -8.29 13.59
CA ASN A 131 10.45 -7.28 12.76
C ASN A 131 10.20 -7.53 11.27
N GLY A 132 9.49 -6.61 10.63
CA GLY A 132 9.50 -6.50 9.18
C GLY A 132 10.78 -5.80 8.72
N PHE A 133 11.45 -6.32 7.69
CA PHE A 133 12.62 -5.69 7.10
C PHE A 133 12.23 -4.87 5.87
N ASN A 134 12.75 -3.66 5.76
CA ASN A 134 12.58 -2.86 4.57
C ASN A 134 13.91 -2.25 4.11
N HIS A 135 14.07 -2.14 2.81
CA HIS A 135 15.18 -1.42 2.23
C HIS A 135 14.76 -0.73 0.93
N GLY A 136 15.37 0.40 0.67
CA GLY A 136 15.11 1.17 -0.54
C GLY A 136 16.40 1.72 -1.11
N HIS A 137 16.45 1.79 -2.45
CA HIS A 137 17.59 2.24 -3.22
C HIS A 137 17.11 3.17 -4.32
N THR A 138 17.72 4.35 -4.44
CA THR A 138 17.42 5.32 -5.49
C THR A 138 18.71 5.75 -6.14
N LEU A 139 18.85 5.49 -7.44
CA LEU A 139 19.91 6.00 -8.29
C LEU A 139 19.36 7.17 -9.12
N THR A 140 19.98 8.32 -9.02
CA THR A 140 19.58 9.51 -9.77
C THR A 140 20.75 9.99 -10.64
N LEU A 141 20.48 10.14 -11.91
CA LEU A 141 21.41 10.68 -12.92
C LEU A 141 20.87 12.03 -13.37
N THR A 142 21.68 13.07 -13.29
CA THR A 142 21.33 14.38 -13.82
C THR A 142 22.35 14.82 -14.84
N SER A 143 21.86 15.40 -15.94
CA SER A 143 22.70 16.01 -16.95
C SER A 143 22.07 17.32 -17.41
N SER A 144 22.89 18.32 -17.67
CA SER A 144 22.43 19.62 -18.10
C SER A 144 23.39 20.21 -19.14
N SER A 145 22.83 20.74 -20.21
CA SER A 145 23.50 21.55 -21.22
C SER A 145 22.65 22.79 -21.48
N GLU A 146 23.11 23.68 -22.34
CA GLU A 146 22.38 24.90 -22.74
C GLU A 146 20.97 24.58 -23.29
N ARG A 147 20.83 23.44 -23.97
CA ARG A 147 19.57 23.06 -24.66
C ARG A 147 18.79 21.96 -23.99
N ILE A 148 19.44 21.11 -23.23
CA ILE A 148 18.78 19.91 -22.65
C ILE A 148 19.15 19.82 -21.18
N LYS A 149 18.15 19.73 -20.34
CA LYS A 149 18.26 19.39 -18.92
C LYS A 149 17.49 18.12 -18.66
N THR A 150 18.12 17.12 -18.07
CA THR A 150 17.47 15.84 -17.80
C THR A 150 17.80 15.32 -16.41
N LEU A 151 16.82 14.68 -15.79
CA LEU A 151 16.97 13.89 -14.58
C LEU A 151 16.36 12.53 -14.84
N THR A 152 17.16 11.47 -14.64
CA THR A 152 16.67 10.08 -14.65
C THR A 152 16.80 9.49 -13.25
N SER A 153 15.75 8.92 -12.72
CA SER A 153 15.75 8.23 -11.43
C SER A 153 15.30 6.78 -11.59
N ILE A 154 16.03 5.87 -10.96
CA ILE A 154 15.68 4.45 -10.84
C ILE A 154 15.54 4.14 -9.36
N GLY A 155 14.35 3.73 -8.95
CA GLY A 155 14.02 3.39 -7.57
C GLY A 155 13.69 1.91 -7.41
N TYR A 156 14.17 1.32 -6.34
CA TYR A 156 13.82 -0.01 -5.87
C TYR A 156 13.43 0.05 -4.40
N LEU A 157 12.32 -0.58 -4.05
CA LEU A 157 11.82 -0.71 -2.69
C LEU A 157 11.40 -2.16 -2.46
N ASP A 158 11.86 -2.76 -1.36
CA ASP A 158 11.45 -4.08 -0.90
C ASP A 158 11.12 -4.01 0.59
N GLN A 159 9.95 -4.51 0.96
CA GLN A 159 9.44 -4.48 2.32
C GLN A 159 8.78 -5.82 2.65
N THR A 160 9.18 -6.43 3.75
CA THR A 160 8.43 -7.51 4.40
C THR A 160 7.50 -6.90 5.44
N GLY A 161 6.25 -7.36 5.48
CA GLY A 161 5.28 -6.90 6.47
C GLY A 161 5.56 -7.47 7.86
N ILE A 162 4.86 -6.93 8.86
CA ILE A 162 4.85 -7.45 10.25
C ILE A 162 3.89 -8.63 10.44
N VAL A 163 3.23 -9.07 9.38
CA VAL A 163 2.40 -10.28 9.36
C VAL A 163 3.04 -11.30 8.43
N VAL A 164 2.98 -12.56 8.80
CA VAL A 164 3.51 -13.68 8.00
C VAL A 164 2.95 -13.63 6.57
N ASN A 165 3.79 -13.93 5.57
CA ASN A 165 3.45 -13.94 4.14
C ASN A 165 3.03 -12.59 3.56
N SER A 166 3.30 -11.47 4.26
CA SER A 166 3.05 -10.12 3.75
C SER A 166 4.33 -9.49 3.19
N SER A 167 4.29 -9.00 1.97
CA SER A 167 5.43 -8.33 1.33
C SER A 167 4.99 -7.31 0.29
N TYR A 168 5.84 -6.30 0.08
CA TYR A 168 5.66 -5.28 -0.96
C TYR A 168 6.98 -4.99 -1.65
N ARG A 169 6.99 -5.05 -2.99
CA ARG A 169 8.15 -4.72 -3.83
C ARG A 169 7.73 -3.75 -4.92
N LYS A 170 8.52 -2.69 -5.11
CA LYS A 170 8.28 -1.69 -6.15
C LYS A 170 9.59 -1.37 -6.89
N ILE A 171 9.52 -1.41 -8.22
CA ILE A 171 10.55 -0.85 -9.11
C ILE A 171 9.93 0.35 -9.82
N SER A 172 10.65 1.45 -9.90
CA SER A 172 10.20 2.66 -10.59
C SER A 172 11.32 3.27 -11.41
N VAL A 173 10.96 3.78 -12.58
CA VAL A 173 11.85 4.57 -13.43
C VAL A 173 11.12 5.86 -13.76
N ARG A 174 11.80 6.97 -13.58
CA ARG A 174 11.32 8.30 -13.96
C ARG A 174 12.39 9.03 -14.75
N ASN A 175 11.98 9.71 -15.81
CA ASN A 175 12.82 10.66 -16.51
C ASN A 175 12.06 11.98 -16.67
N ASN A 176 12.68 13.09 -16.28
CA ASN A 176 12.18 14.44 -16.50
C ASN A 176 13.17 15.15 -17.43
N MET A 177 12.67 15.73 -18.53
CA MET A 177 13.50 16.36 -19.53
C MET A 177 12.91 17.70 -19.95
N ASP A 178 13.72 18.75 -19.91
CA ASP A 178 13.44 20.07 -20.45
C ASP A 178 14.35 20.31 -21.66
N ILE A 179 13.76 20.63 -22.81
CA ILE A 179 14.46 20.79 -24.08
C ILE A 179 14.13 22.16 -24.66
N LYS A 180 15.15 22.99 -24.91
CA LYS A 180 15.04 24.22 -25.67
C LYS A 180 15.21 23.90 -27.16
N LEU A 181 14.11 23.74 -27.89
CA LEU A 181 14.13 23.41 -29.33
C LEU A 181 14.56 24.62 -30.19
N SER A 182 14.16 25.82 -29.77
CA SER A 182 14.61 27.08 -30.35
C SER A 182 14.48 28.20 -29.31
N ASP A 183 14.81 29.45 -29.68
CA ASP A 183 14.63 30.60 -28.77
C ASP A 183 13.17 30.91 -28.44
N ARG A 184 12.24 30.36 -29.22
CA ARG A 184 10.79 30.53 -29.01
C ARG A 184 10.02 29.26 -28.70
N LEU A 185 10.68 28.10 -28.76
CA LEU A 185 9.97 26.83 -28.59
C LEU A 185 10.69 25.96 -27.53
N ASP A 186 10.02 25.75 -26.42
CA ASP A 186 10.45 24.88 -25.34
C ASP A 186 9.58 23.63 -25.31
N MET A 187 10.18 22.46 -25.00
CA MET A 187 9.49 21.19 -24.80
C MET A 187 9.84 20.64 -23.42
N LYS A 188 8.82 20.18 -22.71
CA LYS A 188 8.97 19.33 -21.52
C LYS A 188 8.51 17.92 -21.85
N PHE A 189 9.29 16.94 -21.47
CA PHE A 189 8.96 15.54 -21.64
C PHE A 189 9.26 14.78 -20.35
N ASP A 190 8.22 14.25 -19.72
CA ASP A 190 8.31 13.50 -18.49
C ASP A 190 7.71 12.11 -18.71
N ILE A 191 8.42 11.08 -18.29
CA ILE A 191 7.93 9.70 -18.31
C ILE A 191 8.16 9.06 -16.96
N GLN A 192 7.18 8.34 -16.47
CA GLN A 192 7.26 7.53 -15.27
C GLN A 192 6.66 6.15 -15.51
N VAL A 193 7.41 5.12 -15.16
CA VAL A 193 6.94 3.73 -15.19
C VAL A 193 7.21 3.11 -13.83
N SER A 194 6.25 2.40 -13.27
CA SER A 194 6.44 1.63 -12.05
C SER A 194 5.75 0.28 -12.13
N ASN A 195 6.36 -0.71 -11.48
CA ASN A 195 5.79 -2.03 -11.25
C ASN A 195 5.84 -2.32 -9.76
N ALA A 196 4.67 -2.49 -9.14
CA ALA A 196 4.51 -2.80 -7.72
C ALA A 196 3.85 -4.17 -7.56
N ASN A 197 4.44 -5.01 -6.73
CA ASN A 197 3.94 -6.32 -6.35
C ASN A 197 3.67 -6.33 -4.85
N LYS A 198 2.43 -6.64 -4.46
CA LYS A 198 2.05 -6.87 -3.08
C LYS A 198 1.57 -8.31 -2.92
N ASN A 199 2.14 -9.03 -1.97
CA ASN A 199 1.67 -10.33 -1.53
C ASN A 199 1.07 -10.21 -0.13
N SER A 200 0.02 -10.98 0.14
CA SER A 200 -0.58 -11.09 1.48
C SER A 200 -1.35 -12.40 1.59
N SER A 201 -1.68 -12.80 2.83
CA SER A 201 -2.64 -13.88 3.02
C SER A 201 -4.06 -13.38 2.73
N PRO A 202 -4.94 -14.20 2.11
CA PRO A 202 -6.36 -13.87 1.99
C PRO A 202 -7.08 -13.79 3.34
N TYR A 203 -6.46 -14.27 4.42
CA TYR A 203 -6.99 -14.33 5.78
C TYR A 203 -6.35 -13.33 6.75
N GLU A 204 -5.60 -12.35 6.26
CA GLU A 204 -4.91 -11.34 7.08
C GLU A 204 -5.90 -10.59 8.01
N GLY A 205 -7.02 -10.10 7.47
CA GLY A 205 -8.06 -9.43 8.27
C GLY A 205 -8.73 -10.36 9.29
N HIS A 206 -8.89 -11.65 8.96
CA HIS A 206 -9.41 -12.66 9.87
C HIS A 206 -8.45 -12.91 11.03
N ALA A 207 -7.15 -13.03 10.75
CA ALA A 207 -6.13 -13.22 11.76
C ALA A 207 -6.04 -12.03 12.72
N PHE A 208 -6.11 -10.79 12.22
CA PHE A 208 -6.17 -9.60 13.07
C PHE A 208 -7.42 -9.57 13.97
N ASN A 209 -8.56 -9.98 13.46
CA ASN A 209 -9.77 -10.10 14.29
C ASN A 209 -9.58 -11.13 15.41
N TYR A 210 -9.07 -12.31 15.10
CA TYR A 210 -8.84 -13.36 16.09
C TYR A 210 -7.76 -12.98 17.10
N MET A 211 -6.68 -12.34 16.67
CA MET A 211 -5.66 -11.80 17.56
C MET A 211 -6.24 -10.93 18.68
N ASN A 212 -7.31 -10.20 18.37
CA ASN A 212 -7.94 -9.30 19.33
C ASN A 212 -9.09 -9.91 20.12
N THR A 213 -9.71 -10.98 19.65
CA THR A 213 -10.95 -11.54 20.20
C THR A 213 -10.80 -12.93 20.80
N ARG A 214 -9.70 -13.64 20.51
CA ARG A 214 -9.48 -14.98 21.07
C ARG A 214 -8.84 -14.91 22.43
N THR A 215 -9.25 -15.83 23.28
CA THR A 215 -8.79 -15.92 24.67
C THR A 215 -7.50 -16.73 24.75
N PRO A 216 -6.65 -16.49 25.75
CA PRO A 216 -5.35 -17.15 25.87
C PRO A 216 -5.45 -18.63 26.27
N ASN A 217 -6.59 -19.07 26.80
CA ASN A 217 -6.87 -20.46 27.18
C ASN A 217 -7.34 -21.33 26.00
N ILE A 218 -7.02 -20.97 24.77
CA ILE A 218 -7.27 -21.76 23.58
C ILE A 218 -5.93 -22.16 22.96
N VAL A 219 -5.68 -23.46 22.81
CA VAL A 219 -4.47 -23.97 22.18
C VAL A 219 -4.44 -23.60 20.69
N ASN A 220 -3.32 -23.07 20.20
CA ASN A 220 -3.12 -22.80 18.78
C ASN A 220 -2.72 -24.07 18.02
N GLN A 221 -1.72 -24.76 18.52
CA GLN A 221 -1.14 -25.97 17.93
C GLN A 221 -0.82 -26.95 19.02
N PHE A 222 -1.27 -28.19 18.88
CA PHE A 222 -0.95 -29.27 19.80
C PHE A 222 0.52 -29.66 19.76
N THR A 223 1.00 -30.26 20.83
CA THR A 223 2.40 -30.78 20.92
C THR A 223 2.72 -31.80 19.84
N THR A 224 1.72 -32.46 19.27
CA THR A 224 1.84 -33.34 18.11
C THR A 224 2.07 -32.61 16.79
N GLY A 225 1.99 -31.27 16.77
CA GLY A 225 2.13 -30.44 15.56
C GLY A 225 0.82 -30.19 14.81
N LEU A 226 -0.30 -30.79 15.23
CA LEU A 226 -1.61 -30.54 14.62
C LEU A 226 -2.18 -29.20 15.08
N TYR A 227 -2.74 -28.44 14.14
CA TYR A 227 -3.37 -27.15 14.47
C TYR A 227 -4.80 -27.35 15.01
N ASN A 228 -5.09 -26.71 16.12
CA ASN A 228 -6.40 -26.76 16.75
C ASN A 228 -7.46 -25.98 15.96
N GLY A 229 -8.65 -26.58 15.82
CA GLY A 229 -9.86 -25.97 15.25
C GLY A 229 -11.05 -25.97 16.18
N ALA A 230 -10.91 -26.55 17.37
CA ALA A 230 -11.96 -26.64 18.40
C ALA A 230 -11.98 -25.42 19.34
N ASN A 231 -12.79 -25.47 20.40
CA ASN A 231 -12.78 -24.57 21.53
C ASN A 231 -12.87 -23.07 21.14
N GLY A 232 -13.90 -22.72 20.37
CA GLY A 232 -14.15 -21.32 19.98
C GLY A 232 -13.48 -20.87 18.66
N LEU A 233 -12.65 -21.70 18.04
CA LEU A 233 -12.05 -21.42 16.72
C LEU A 233 -13.03 -21.72 15.56
N MET A 234 -14.13 -22.41 15.81
CA MET A 234 -15.15 -22.77 14.80
C MET A 234 -14.54 -23.43 13.55
N GLY A 235 -13.56 -24.30 13.73
CA GLY A 235 -12.79 -24.90 12.65
C GLY A 235 -11.66 -24.01 12.11
N ASN A 236 -11.61 -22.72 12.43
CA ASN A 236 -10.68 -21.76 11.83
C ASN A 236 -9.51 -21.43 12.76
N ASN A 237 -8.31 -21.86 12.40
CA ASN A 237 -7.10 -21.49 13.10
C ASN A 237 -6.43 -20.30 12.38
N PRO A 238 -6.28 -19.13 13.04
CA PRO A 238 -5.77 -17.92 12.37
C PRO A 238 -4.33 -18.04 11.91
N VAL A 239 -3.49 -18.76 12.68
CA VAL A 239 -2.07 -18.93 12.37
C VAL A 239 -1.89 -19.87 11.17
N LEU A 240 -2.61 -21.00 11.15
CA LEU A 240 -2.61 -21.92 10.03
C LEU A 240 -3.13 -21.25 8.75
N LEU A 241 -4.21 -20.50 8.86
CA LEU A 241 -4.78 -19.77 7.73
C LEU A 241 -3.85 -18.69 7.17
N LEU A 242 -3.07 -18.01 8.00
CA LEU A 242 -2.04 -17.07 7.54
C LEU A 242 -0.92 -17.78 6.78
N ARG A 243 -0.50 -18.96 7.24
CA ARG A 243 0.64 -19.69 6.69
C ARG A 243 0.28 -20.50 5.45
N GLU A 244 -0.84 -21.19 5.48
CA GLU A 244 -1.20 -22.22 4.50
C GLU A 244 -2.55 -21.96 3.80
N GLY A 245 -3.33 -21.00 4.28
CA GLY A 245 -4.66 -20.68 3.76
C GLY A 245 -4.69 -20.07 2.35
N GLY A 246 -3.53 -19.83 1.73
CA GLY A 246 -3.44 -19.33 0.38
C GLY A 246 -2.65 -18.03 0.24
N ILE A 247 -2.75 -17.41 -0.93
CA ILE A 247 -2.01 -16.18 -1.24
C ILE A 247 -2.81 -15.24 -2.14
N VAL A 248 -2.73 -13.96 -1.83
CA VAL A 248 -3.18 -12.86 -2.70
C VAL A 248 -1.95 -12.19 -3.29
N LYS A 249 -1.82 -12.20 -4.62
CA LYS A 249 -0.77 -11.47 -5.34
C LYS A 249 -1.41 -10.34 -6.12
N ASN A 250 -1.05 -9.12 -5.81
CA ASN A 250 -1.46 -7.93 -6.54
C ASN A 250 -0.26 -7.35 -7.29
N ASN A 251 -0.32 -7.38 -8.62
CA ASN A 251 0.66 -6.73 -9.47
C ASN A 251 0.02 -5.48 -10.08
N VAL A 252 0.67 -4.33 -9.93
CA VAL A 252 0.21 -3.05 -10.48
C VAL A 252 1.33 -2.43 -11.30
N ILE A 253 1.09 -2.28 -12.61
CA ILE A 253 1.97 -1.54 -13.51
C ILE A 253 1.30 -0.20 -13.83
N ARG A 254 2.05 0.89 -13.67
CA ARG A 254 1.65 2.24 -14.04
C ARG A 254 2.67 2.82 -15.00
N ALA A 255 2.19 3.39 -16.09
CA ALA A 255 2.99 4.17 -17.03
C ALA A 255 2.28 5.51 -17.27
N THR A 256 2.98 6.60 -17.02
CA THR A 256 2.48 7.97 -17.24
C THR A 256 3.52 8.71 -18.07
N MET A 257 3.09 9.41 -19.09
CA MET A 257 3.92 10.30 -19.88
C MET A 257 3.25 11.67 -19.90
N ALA A 258 4.03 12.73 -19.81
CA ALA A 258 3.56 14.10 -20.04
C ALA A 258 4.49 14.77 -21.04
N MET A 259 3.92 15.32 -22.11
CA MET A 259 4.63 16.08 -23.11
C MET A 259 3.99 17.44 -23.24
N ALA A 260 4.73 18.49 -23.00
CA ALA A 260 4.27 19.86 -23.15
C ALA A 260 5.17 20.62 -24.12
N LEU A 261 4.57 21.34 -25.06
CA LEU A 261 5.21 22.28 -25.97
C LEU A 261 4.76 23.68 -25.60
N THR A 262 5.70 24.58 -25.40
CA THR A 262 5.44 26.01 -25.10
C THR A 262 6.07 26.87 -26.17
N TYR A 263 5.25 27.65 -26.88
CA TYR A 263 5.67 28.57 -27.90
C TYR A 263 5.52 30.02 -27.43
N LYS A 264 6.61 30.78 -27.50
CA LYS A 264 6.64 32.23 -27.18
C LYS A 264 6.24 33.03 -28.44
N ILE A 265 5.03 33.57 -28.42
CA ILE A 265 4.51 34.39 -29.55
C ILE A 265 5.23 35.75 -29.56
N LEU A 266 5.22 36.41 -28.43
CA LEU A 266 5.87 37.71 -28.15
C LEU A 266 6.39 37.69 -26.71
N ASP A 267 7.16 38.74 -26.37
CA ASP A 267 7.55 38.93 -24.97
C ASP A 267 6.30 39.09 -24.06
N GLY A 268 6.24 38.26 -23.05
CA GLY A 268 5.08 38.16 -22.14
C GLY A 268 3.92 37.34 -22.66
N TRP A 269 3.92 36.90 -23.93
CA TRP A 269 2.80 36.06 -24.46
C TRP A 269 3.31 34.69 -24.91
N ASN A 270 2.80 33.64 -24.25
CA ASN A 270 3.09 32.27 -24.60
C ASN A 270 1.80 31.42 -24.75
N VAL A 271 1.90 30.39 -25.56
CA VAL A 271 0.89 29.34 -25.72
C VAL A 271 1.55 28.00 -25.43
N SER A 272 0.89 27.16 -24.64
CA SER A 272 1.35 25.81 -24.35
C SER A 272 0.27 24.76 -24.66
N VAL A 273 0.71 23.62 -25.17
CA VAL A 273 -0.14 22.43 -25.35
C VAL A 273 0.53 21.28 -24.65
N GLN A 274 -0.23 20.58 -23.81
CA GLN A 274 0.25 19.42 -23.07
C GLN A 274 -0.64 18.21 -23.39
N ALA A 275 -0.03 17.05 -23.60
CA ALA A 275 -0.69 15.75 -23.71
C ALA A 275 -0.16 14.81 -22.62
N THR A 276 -1.08 14.13 -21.93
CA THR A 276 -0.74 13.24 -20.82
C THR A 276 -1.48 11.90 -20.94
N PRO A 277 -0.96 10.94 -21.71
CA PRO A 277 -1.42 9.55 -21.63
C PRO A 277 -0.99 8.88 -20.32
N ARG A 278 -1.90 8.09 -19.74
CA ARG A 278 -1.65 7.26 -18.56
C ARG A 278 -2.24 5.87 -18.77
N TYR A 279 -1.48 4.86 -18.46
CA TYR A 279 -1.90 3.47 -18.54
C TYR A 279 -1.65 2.76 -17.21
N ILE A 280 -2.68 2.08 -16.71
CA ILE A 280 -2.60 1.30 -15.46
C ILE A 280 -3.13 -0.09 -15.74
N THR A 281 -2.38 -1.10 -15.34
CA THR A 281 -2.88 -2.47 -15.22
C THR A 281 -2.79 -2.93 -13.78
N LYS A 282 -3.84 -3.62 -13.32
CA LYS A 282 -3.83 -4.30 -12.03
C LYS A 282 -4.22 -5.76 -12.29
N ASN A 283 -3.33 -6.68 -11.96
CA ASN A 283 -3.62 -8.11 -12.00
C ASN A 283 -3.67 -8.62 -10.57
N ASN A 284 -4.78 -9.22 -10.21
CA ASN A 284 -4.99 -9.82 -8.90
C ASN A 284 -5.13 -11.33 -9.06
N HIS A 285 -4.30 -12.07 -8.35
CA HIS A 285 -4.36 -13.50 -8.18
C HIS A 285 -4.72 -13.78 -6.71
N ASN A 286 -5.92 -14.27 -6.45
CA ASN A 286 -6.39 -14.61 -5.11
C ASN A 286 -6.67 -16.12 -5.06
N TYR A 287 -5.70 -16.85 -4.54
CA TYR A 287 -5.81 -18.26 -4.26
C TYR A 287 -6.10 -18.48 -2.79
N LYS A 288 -7.17 -19.20 -2.51
CA LYS A 288 -7.53 -19.67 -1.17
C LYS A 288 -7.43 -21.18 -1.12
N ASN A 289 -6.74 -21.66 -0.12
CA ASN A 289 -6.56 -23.09 0.13
C ASN A 289 -7.55 -23.58 1.19
N SER A 290 -8.01 -24.82 1.04
CA SER A 290 -8.73 -25.54 2.09
C SER A 290 -7.71 -26.26 2.95
N VAL A 291 -7.60 -25.85 4.21
CA VAL A 291 -6.70 -26.49 5.18
C VAL A 291 -7.51 -27.26 6.23
N THR A 292 -6.85 -28.17 6.93
CA THR A 292 -7.49 -29.02 7.94
C THR A 292 -6.96 -28.67 9.31
N THR A 293 -7.86 -28.49 10.28
CA THR A 293 -7.58 -28.33 11.70
C THR A 293 -8.18 -29.50 12.46
N TYR A 294 -7.80 -29.69 13.71
CA TYR A 294 -8.15 -30.85 14.49
C TYR A 294 -8.75 -30.44 15.84
N GLY A 295 -9.56 -31.30 16.43
CA GLY A 295 -10.20 -31.05 17.71
C GLY A 295 -9.42 -31.61 18.91
N ASP A 296 -8.43 -32.45 18.65
CA ASP A 296 -7.66 -33.19 19.61
C ASP A 296 -6.25 -33.48 19.10
N PRO A 297 -5.26 -33.72 20.01
CA PRO A 297 -3.87 -33.99 19.63
C PRO A 297 -3.67 -35.30 18.88
N GLU A 298 -4.60 -36.25 18.95
CA GLU A 298 -4.58 -37.51 18.22
C GLU A 298 -5.11 -37.38 16.77
N GLY A 299 -5.75 -36.25 16.47
CA GLY A 299 -6.33 -35.99 15.15
C GLY A 299 -7.58 -36.80 14.83
N THR A 300 -8.30 -37.25 15.87
CA THR A 300 -9.51 -38.06 15.69
C THR A 300 -10.69 -37.26 15.17
N THR A 301 -10.76 -35.98 15.54
CA THR A 301 -11.75 -35.02 15.06
C THR A 301 -11.07 -34.00 14.15
N SER A 302 -11.64 -33.77 12.96
CA SER A 302 -11.08 -32.80 12.03
C SER A 302 -12.13 -31.82 11.49
N PHE A 303 -11.69 -30.61 11.19
CA PHE A 303 -12.51 -29.54 10.64
C PHE A 303 -11.86 -28.99 9.37
N LYS A 304 -12.67 -28.48 8.45
CA LYS A 304 -12.17 -27.63 7.36
C LYS A 304 -12.00 -26.20 7.86
N SER A 305 -10.83 -25.64 7.65
CA SER A 305 -10.48 -24.27 8.04
C SER A 305 -10.39 -23.37 6.81
N GLY A 306 -10.95 -22.18 6.89
CA GLY A 306 -11.06 -21.26 5.77
C GLY A 306 -12.15 -21.65 4.78
N GLU A 307 -11.76 -22.00 3.58
CA GLU A 307 -12.69 -22.47 2.54
C GLU A 307 -12.92 -23.99 2.62
N THR A 308 -14.15 -24.43 2.35
CA THR A 308 -14.45 -25.86 2.26
C THR A 308 -13.68 -26.53 1.12
N TYR A 309 -13.51 -25.82 0.02
CA TYR A 309 -12.76 -26.25 -1.16
C TYR A 309 -11.78 -25.13 -1.55
N ASN A 310 -10.65 -25.53 -2.15
CA ASN A 310 -9.75 -24.53 -2.71
C ASN A 310 -10.44 -23.71 -3.80
N SER A 311 -10.10 -22.43 -3.86
CA SER A 311 -10.67 -21.50 -4.82
C SER A 311 -9.61 -20.56 -5.39
N LEU A 312 -9.81 -20.17 -6.64
CA LEU A 312 -8.97 -19.21 -7.33
C LEU A 312 -9.83 -18.13 -7.99
N THR A 313 -9.49 -16.89 -7.71
CA THR A 313 -10.01 -15.73 -8.43
C THR A 313 -8.87 -15.04 -9.14
N GLU A 314 -8.98 -14.92 -10.45
CA GLU A 314 -8.11 -14.10 -11.29
C GLU A 314 -8.87 -12.86 -11.74
N SER A 315 -8.27 -11.70 -11.56
CA SER A 315 -8.85 -10.47 -12.11
C SER A 315 -7.80 -9.61 -12.79
N ALA A 316 -8.18 -9.05 -13.93
CA ALA A 316 -7.37 -8.12 -14.71
C ALA A 316 -8.15 -6.81 -14.90
N TYR A 317 -7.59 -5.73 -14.39
CA TYR A 317 -8.08 -4.38 -14.56
C TYR A 317 -7.15 -3.62 -15.48
N ARG A 318 -7.69 -2.89 -16.45
CA ARG A 318 -6.96 -2.02 -17.37
C ARG A 318 -7.62 -0.66 -17.40
N TYR A 319 -6.82 0.38 -17.24
CA TYR A 319 -7.24 1.76 -17.26
C TYR A 319 -6.34 2.53 -18.22
N PHE A 320 -6.95 3.19 -19.19
CA PHE A 320 -6.29 4.12 -20.08
C PHE A 320 -6.93 5.49 -19.92
N TYR A 321 -6.09 6.48 -19.64
CA TYR A 321 -6.50 7.86 -19.47
C TYR A 321 -5.68 8.73 -20.42
N TRP A 322 -6.36 9.68 -21.04
CA TRP A 322 -5.75 10.67 -21.90
C TRP A 322 -6.23 12.05 -21.46
N ASN A 323 -5.28 12.97 -21.23
CA ASN A 323 -5.57 14.37 -20.95
C ASN A 323 -4.83 15.25 -21.96
N THR A 324 -5.52 16.22 -22.53
CA THR A 324 -4.95 17.28 -23.36
C THR A 324 -5.33 18.61 -22.78
N GLN A 325 -4.35 19.48 -22.59
CA GLN A 325 -4.52 20.86 -22.12
C GLN A 325 -3.91 21.82 -23.12
N ALA A 326 -4.61 22.94 -23.37
CA ALA A 326 -4.08 24.07 -24.12
C ALA A 326 -4.25 25.32 -23.28
N LEU A 327 -3.15 26.06 -23.07
CA LEU A 327 -3.11 27.25 -22.23
C LEU A 327 -2.47 28.40 -23.00
N THR A 328 -2.99 29.62 -22.81
CA THR A 328 -2.34 30.86 -23.26
C THR A 328 -2.20 31.78 -22.05
N ASN A 329 -1.02 32.35 -21.91
CA ASN A 329 -0.68 33.31 -20.86
C ASN A 329 -0.12 34.57 -21.48
N TYR A 330 -0.68 35.70 -21.08
CA TYR A 330 -0.15 37.02 -21.44
C TYR A 330 0.13 37.81 -20.16
N GLU A 331 1.38 38.28 -20.04
CA GLU A 331 1.83 39.06 -18.89
C GLU A 331 2.48 40.35 -19.40
N LYS A 332 2.16 41.50 -18.81
CA LYS A 332 2.71 42.77 -19.17
C LYS A 332 2.87 43.67 -17.95
N GLN A 333 4.07 44.23 -17.80
CA GLN A 333 4.32 45.30 -16.86
C GLN A 333 4.16 46.64 -17.62
N LEU A 334 3.32 47.53 -17.10
CA LEU A 334 3.10 48.89 -17.57
C LEU A 334 3.31 49.80 -16.38
N ASP A 335 4.48 50.43 -16.30
CA ASP A 335 4.94 51.22 -15.17
C ASP A 335 4.76 50.46 -13.84
N ASP A 336 3.96 50.97 -12.93
CA ASP A 336 3.68 50.35 -11.64
C ASP A 336 2.58 49.28 -11.69
N HIS A 337 1.95 49.03 -12.86
CA HIS A 337 0.85 48.09 -13.03
C HIS A 337 1.34 46.81 -13.69
N TYR A 338 0.98 45.66 -13.07
CA TYR A 338 1.23 44.33 -13.62
C TYR A 338 -0.08 43.67 -14.04
N PHE A 339 -0.17 43.28 -15.31
CA PHE A 339 -1.34 42.58 -15.86
C PHE A 339 -0.96 41.15 -16.21
N LYS A 340 -1.78 40.22 -15.77
CA LYS A 340 -1.67 38.79 -16.12
C LYS A 340 -3.04 38.29 -16.54
N VAL A 341 -3.13 37.75 -17.74
CA VAL A 341 -4.33 37.10 -18.28
C VAL A 341 -3.97 35.69 -18.70
N MET A 342 -4.79 34.73 -18.28
CA MET A 342 -4.66 33.33 -18.65
C MET A 342 -6.00 32.82 -19.16
N ALA A 343 -5.97 32.08 -20.28
CA ALA A 343 -7.10 31.34 -20.78
C ALA A 343 -6.65 29.92 -21.16
N GLY A 344 -7.53 28.94 -21.00
CA GLY A 344 -7.18 27.57 -21.30
C GLY A 344 -8.38 26.68 -21.51
N MET A 345 -8.11 25.51 -22.07
CA MET A 345 -9.07 24.43 -22.24
C MET A 345 -8.41 23.10 -21.85
N GLU A 346 -9.22 22.18 -21.35
CA GLU A 346 -8.81 20.83 -20.98
C GLU A 346 -9.81 19.84 -21.53
N CYS A 347 -9.32 18.73 -22.08
CA CYS A 347 -10.12 17.60 -22.51
C CYS A 347 -9.56 16.32 -21.90
N GLN A 348 -10.42 15.56 -21.22
CA GLN A 348 -10.07 14.30 -20.58
C GLN A 348 -10.94 13.17 -21.11
N THR A 349 -10.33 12.05 -21.41
CA THR A 349 -11.03 10.81 -21.75
C THR A 349 -10.41 9.65 -21.00
N TYR A 350 -11.21 8.67 -20.65
CA TYR A 350 -10.69 7.43 -20.04
C TYR A 350 -11.48 6.22 -20.52
N THR A 351 -10.82 5.08 -20.50
CA THR A 351 -11.42 3.77 -20.74
C THR A 351 -11.02 2.83 -19.62
N GLU A 352 -11.98 2.12 -19.10
CA GLU A 352 -11.83 1.18 -17.99
C GLU A 352 -12.37 -0.19 -18.41
N LYS A 353 -11.59 -1.24 -18.17
CA LYS A 353 -11.99 -2.63 -18.45
C LYS A 353 -11.59 -3.53 -17.30
N THR A 354 -12.53 -4.32 -16.81
CA THR A 354 -12.30 -5.34 -15.80
C THR A 354 -12.75 -6.70 -16.33
N LEU A 355 -11.92 -7.69 -16.15
CA LEU A 355 -12.24 -9.10 -16.37
C LEU A 355 -11.94 -9.85 -15.08
N SER A 356 -12.87 -10.69 -14.63
CA SER A 356 -12.68 -11.55 -13.48
C SER A 356 -13.16 -12.96 -13.81
N ALA A 357 -12.39 -13.96 -13.38
CA ALA A 357 -12.72 -15.37 -13.48
C ALA A 357 -12.57 -16.03 -12.12
N TYR A 358 -13.48 -16.93 -11.80
CA TYR A 358 -13.51 -17.67 -10.55
C TYR A 358 -13.64 -19.15 -10.82
N ARG A 359 -12.91 -19.96 -10.05
CA ARG A 359 -13.01 -21.43 -10.07
C ARG A 359 -12.85 -21.99 -8.65
N GLN A 360 -13.61 -23.02 -8.36
CA GLN A 360 -13.46 -23.85 -7.16
C GLN A 360 -13.19 -25.31 -7.56
N VAL A 361 -12.75 -26.08 -6.57
CA VAL A 361 -12.56 -27.56 -6.69
C VAL A 361 -11.66 -27.89 -7.86
N PHE A 362 -10.38 -27.64 -7.72
CA PHE A 362 -9.38 -28.06 -8.69
C PHE A 362 -8.19 -28.72 -7.98
N ASN A 363 -7.60 -29.71 -8.64
CA ASN A 363 -6.34 -30.32 -8.21
C ASN A 363 -5.20 -29.68 -9.00
N PHE A 364 -4.12 -29.35 -8.32
CA PHE A 364 -2.85 -28.97 -8.96
C PHE A 364 -2.05 -30.22 -9.24
#